data_49d74920a197989449b92c2e60f668f1
#
_entry.id   49d74920a197989449b92c2e60f668f1
#
_cell.length_a   1.000
_cell.length_b   1.000
_cell.length_c   1.000
_cell.angle_alpha   90.00
_cell.angle_beta   90.00
_cell.angle_gamma   90.00
#
_symmetry.space_group_name_H-M   'P 1'
#
loop_
_entity.id
_entity.type
_entity.pdbx_description
1 polymer ?
#
loop_
_entity_poly.entity_id
_entity_poly.type
_entity_poly.pdbx_seq_one_letter_code
_entity_poly.pdbx_strand_id
1 'polypeptide(L)'
;MSFISETIIIGTGGAVRLTGSGLGCSDWPLCTPDSLVPILEVQGIHGIIEFGNRLMTGVVGIIALAVVLLVLHLFSGKRGLVNALWFALGGIVAAVATFAIATPLHFPASPIALAVLLVAVIAAAVRSVRTTPARRDLVLLAWLTLIGVVAQALVGGITVLTGLNPFIVGFHYTSSLLLVCITAAFLVRLKTSPGPRERAVPVWFAAVTHVTGLALAVTIVFGVLTTGSGPHSGDADVLRHGFDATVLAHVHSWPGYILAALVLFLTVSAWVLRLEPRRWLLVLVLAILVQVGVGIWQAREGLPPLLVGTHMVLASLSAAAYTVVVLRLKRPVPVDA
;
A
#
# COMPACT_ATOMS: atom_id res chain seq x y z
N MET A 1 -13.36 -5.19 -3.43
CA MET A 1 -12.30 -5.84 -4.23
C MET A 1 -10.96 -5.15 -4.06
N SER A 2 -10.80 -3.82 -4.28
CA SER A 2 -9.49 -3.15 -4.14
C SER A 2 -8.77 -3.42 -2.80
N PHE A 3 -9.45 -3.35 -1.66
CA PHE A 3 -8.83 -3.68 -0.37
C PHE A 3 -8.20 -5.07 -0.33
N ILE A 4 -8.90 -6.07 -0.88
CA ILE A 4 -8.40 -7.44 -0.93
C ILE A 4 -7.22 -7.56 -1.89
N SER A 5 -7.29 -6.97 -3.09
CA SER A 5 -6.20 -7.04 -4.06
C SER A 5 -4.94 -6.30 -3.59
N GLU A 6 -5.09 -5.15 -2.91
CA GLU A 6 -3.97 -4.43 -2.28
C GLU A 6 -3.32 -5.25 -1.15
N THR A 7 -4.12 -6.00 -0.38
CA THR A 7 -3.58 -6.90 0.65
C THR A 7 -2.87 -8.11 0.04
N ILE A 8 -3.43 -8.69 -1.03
CA ILE A 8 -2.82 -9.84 -1.73
C ILE A 8 -1.48 -9.44 -2.34
N ILE A 9 -1.37 -8.25 -2.95
CA ILE A 9 -0.10 -7.84 -3.57
C ILE A 9 1.01 -7.59 -2.55
N ILE A 10 0.68 -7.23 -1.30
CA ILE A 10 1.67 -7.25 -0.20
C ILE A 10 2.23 -8.66 0.00
N GLY A 11 1.38 -9.68 -0.04
CA GLY A 11 1.80 -11.08 0.08
C GLY A 11 2.63 -11.55 -1.10
N THR A 12 2.21 -11.25 -2.35
CA THR A 12 2.97 -11.68 -3.55
C THR A 12 4.29 -10.93 -3.67
N GLY A 13 4.33 -9.61 -3.39
CA GLY A 13 5.58 -8.85 -3.34
C GLY A 13 6.50 -9.30 -2.20
N GLY A 14 5.92 -9.69 -1.06
CA GLY A 14 6.64 -10.37 0.02
C GLY A 14 7.25 -11.69 -0.44
N ALA A 15 6.50 -12.51 -1.18
CA ALA A 15 6.99 -13.78 -1.73
C ALA A 15 8.18 -13.58 -2.69
N VAL A 16 8.11 -12.59 -3.60
CA VAL A 16 9.25 -12.24 -4.47
C VAL A 16 10.52 -12.01 -3.65
N ARG A 17 10.41 -11.21 -2.59
CA ARG A 17 11.54 -10.90 -1.72
C ARG A 17 12.03 -12.11 -0.93
N LEU A 18 11.12 -12.90 -0.34
CA LEU A 18 11.43 -14.00 0.57
C LEU A 18 11.96 -15.23 -0.14
N THR A 19 11.69 -15.37 -1.44
CA THR A 19 12.24 -16.45 -2.29
C THR A 19 13.52 -16.06 -3.02
N GLY A 20 14.05 -14.84 -2.79
CA GLY A 20 15.24 -14.36 -3.51
C GLY A 20 14.97 -14.12 -4.99
N SER A 21 13.73 -13.72 -5.35
CA SER A 21 13.30 -13.57 -6.74
C SER A 21 13.22 -12.09 -7.19
N GLY A 22 13.79 -11.17 -6.41
CA GLY A 22 13.65 -9.73 -6.67
C GLY A 22 14.40 -9.22 -7.89
N LEU A 23 15.37 -9.99 -8.40
CA LEU A 23 16.09 -9.78 -9.66
C LEU A 23 15.90 -10.96 -10.63
N GLY A 24 14.87 -11.75 -10.46
CA GLY A 24 14.51 -12.83 -11.38
C GLY A 24 14.20 -12.32 -12.80
N CYS A 25 13.74 -11.07 -12.91
CA CYS A 25 13.71 -10.27 -14.13
C CYS A 25 14.68 -9.10 -13.93
N SER A 26 15.83 -9.12 -14.58
CA SER A 26 16.92 -8.14 -14.38
C SER A 26 16.64 -6.76 -14.96
N ASP A 27 15.58 -6.62 -15.78
CA ASP A 27 15.25 -5.37 -16.45
C ASP A 27 13.80 -4.91 -16.14
N TRP A 28 13.48 -3.69 -16.54
CA TRP A 28 12.15 -3.12 -16.34
C TRP A 28 11.84 -2.06 -17.42
N PRO A 29 10.65 -2.09 -18.06
CA PRO A 29 9.48 -2.95 -17.81
C PRO A 29 9.58 -4.36 -18.40
N LEU A 30 10.57 -4.62 -19.22
CA LEU A 30 10.88 -5.95 -19.76
C LEU A 30 11.38 -6.87 -18.64
N CYS A 31 11.35 -8.17 -18.85
CA CYS A 31 11.97 -9.13 -17.94
C CYS A 31 13.48 -9.27 -18.22
N THR A 32 13.85 -9.21 -19.51
CA THR A 32 15.23 -9.14 -20.01
C THR A 32 15.33 -8.03 -21.06
N PRO A 33 16.53 -7.59 -21.47
CA PRO A 33 16.66 -6.57 -22.52
C PRO A 33 15.85 -6.87 -23.78
N ASP A 34 15.66 -8.14 -24.11
CA ASP A 34 15.04 -8.60 -25.37
C ASP A 34 13.66 -9.23 -25.20
N SER A 35 13.17 -9.43 -23.95
CA SER A 35 11.91 -10.13 -23.70
C SER A 35 11.06 -9.49 -22.62
N LEU A 36 9.75 -9.34 -22.88
CA LEU A 36 8.76 -8.91 -21.89
C LEU A 36 8.50 -9.97 -20.82
N VAL A 37 8.62 -11.24 -21.19
CA VAL A 37 8.33 -12.40 -20.33
C VAL A 37 9.64 -13.13 -19.95
N PRO A 38 9.68 -13.81 -18.80
CA PRO A 38 10.85 -14.61 -18.43
C PRO A 38 11.03 -15.78 -19.38
N ILE A 39 12.31 -16.10 -19.66
CA ILE A 39 12.72 -17.30 -20.39
C ILE A 39 13.11 -18.33 -19.33
N LEU A 40 12.33 -19.42 -19.23
CA LEU A 40 12.44 -20.38 -18.12
C LEU A 40 13.86 -21.00 -18.01
N GLU A 41 14.50 -21.25 -19.15
CA GLU A 41 15.85 -21.81 -19.24
C GLU A 41 16.93 -20.84 -18.69
N VAL A 42 16.65 -19.56 -18.62
CA VAL A 42 17.59 -18.50 -18.19
C VAL A 42 17.28 -18.01 -16.80
N GLN A 43 16.03 -17.56 -16.55
CA GLN A 43 15.61 -16.97 -15.28
C GLN A 43 15.04 -17.99 -14.28
N GLY A 44 14.72 -19.19 -14.73
CA GLY A 44 14.16 -20.24 -13.89
C GLY A 44 12.88 -19.83 -13.17
N ILE A 45 12.66 -20.42 -12.00
CA ILE A 45 11.47 -20.15 -11.17
C ILE A 45 11.44 -18.72 -10.63
N HIS A 46 12.60 -18.09 -10.41
CA HIS A 46 12.70 -16.74 -9.89
C HIS A 46 12.11 -15.69 -10.84
N GLY A 47 12.36 -15.85 -12.16
CA GLY A 47 11.73 -15.03 -13.19
C GLY A 47 10.20 -15.15 -13.19
N ILE A 48 9.69 -16.39 -13.02
CA ILE A 48 8.24 -16.64 -12.98
C ILE A 48 7.60 -15.96 -11.75
N ILE A 49 8.23 -16.06 -10.58
CA ILE A 49 7.72 -15.49 -9.33
C ILE A 49 7.67 -13.94 -9.43
N GLU A 50 8.76 -13.33 -9.90
CA GLU A 50 8.80 -11.88 -10.07
C GLU A 50 7.81 -11.39 -11.13
N PHE A 51 7.81 -12.02 -12.31
CA PHE A 51 6.88 -11.67 -13.39
C PHE A 51 5.41 -11.85 -12.98
N GLY A 52 5.10 -12.90 -12.23
CA GLY A 52 3.79 -13.12 -11.64
C GLY A 52 3.33 -11.96 -10.74
N ASN A 53 4.24 -11.40 -9.94
CA ASN A 53 3.96 -10.22 -9.13
C ASN A 53 3.76 -8.95 -9.99
N ARG A 54 4.50 -8.79 -11.09
CA ARG A 54 4.28 -7.70 -12.07
C ARG A 54 2.89 -7.81 -12.71
N LEU A 55 2.46 -9.02 -13.09
CA LEU A 55 1.09 -9.26 -13.60
C LEU A 55 0.03 -8.94 -12.54
N MET A 56 0.29 -9.29 -11.28
CA MET A 56 -0.61 -8.95 -10.16
C MET A 56 -0.77 -7.44 -10.02
N THR A 57 0.28 -6.64 -10.24
CA THR A 57 0.19 -5.16 -10.26
C THR A 57 -0.80 -4.70 -11.35
N GLY A 58 -0.78 -5.32 -12.52
CA GLY A 58 -1.76 -5.06 -13.58
C GLY A 58 -3.20 -5.36 -13.16
N VAL A 59 -3.43 -6.49 -12.48
CA VAL A 59 -4.75 -6.87 -11.95
C VAL A 59 -5.24 -5.86 -10.92
N VAL A 60 -4.38 -5.45 -9.98
CA VAL A 60 -4.70 -4.42 -8.97
C VAL A 60 -5.05 -3.08 -9.64
N GLY A 61 -4.29 -2.69 -10.67
CA GLY A 61 -4.54 -1.48 -11.47
C GLY A 61 -5.89 -1.50 -12.17
N ILE A 62 -6.25 -2.63 -12.79
CA ILE A 62 -7.57 -2.81 -13.45
C ILE A 62 -8.70 -2.71 -12.42
N ILE A 63 -8.56 -3.33 -11.25
CA ILE A 63 -9.55 -3.26 -10.18
C ILE A 63 -9.68 -1.82 -9.66
N ALA A 64 -8.57 -1.11 -9.45
CA ALA A 64 -8.57 0.28 -9.01
C ALA A 64 -9.25 1.20 -10.04
N LEU A 65 -8.95 1.01 -11.34
CA LEU A 65 -9.61 1.72 -12.43
C LEU A 65 -11.11 1.45 -12.48
N ALA A 66 -11.52 0.18 -12.34
CA ALA A 66 -12.93 -0.19 -12.31
C ALA A 66 -13.67 0.49 -11.15
N VAL A 67 -13.04 0.62 -9.97
CA VAL A 67 -13.62 1.33 -8.82
C VAL A 67 -13.76 2.82 -9.14
N VAL A 68 -12.76 3.46 -9.74
CA VAL A 68 -12.86 4.87 -10.18
C VAL A 68 -14.02 5.06 -11.15
N LEU A 69 -14.11 4.23 -12.19
CA LEU A 69 -15.17 4.31 -13.19
C LEU A 69 -16.56 4.11 -12.58
N LEU A 70 -16.70 3.14 -11.67
CA LEU A 70 -17.95 2.88 -10.96
C LEU A 70 -18.36 4.07 -10.07
N VAL A 71 -17.43 4.63 -9.30
CA VAL A 71 -17.68 5.81 -8.46
C VAL A 71 -18.08 7.02 -9.30
N LEU A 72 -17.42 7.26 -10.42
CA LEU A 72 -17.76 8.34 -11.33
C LEU A 72 -19.12 8.10 -12.00
N HIS A 73 -19.42 6.88 -12.41
CA HIS A 73 -20.72 6.54 -12.97
C HIS A 73 -21.86 6.84 -11.99
N LEU A 74 -21.69 6.44 -10.71
CA LEU A 74 -22.71 6.57 -9.68
C LEU A 74 -22.91 8.04 -9.20
N PHE A 75 -21.83 8.82 -9.11
CA PHE A 75 -21.88 10.14 -8.45
C PHE A 75 -21.62 11.34 -9.38
N SER A 76 -21.02 11.14 -10.57
CA SER A 76 -20.75 12.19 -11.56
C SER A 76 -21.62 12.04 -12.82
N GLY A 77 -22.30 10.90 -12.97
CA GLY A 77 -23.11 10.57 -14.13
C GLY A 77 -22.29 10.33 -15.40
N LYS A 78 -23.01 10.19 -16.53
CA LYS A 78 -22.42 9.85 -17.84
C LYS A 78 -21.32 10.80 -18.31
N ARG A 79 -21.49 12.12 -18.08
CA ARG A 79 -20.49 13.14 -18.48
C ARG A 79 -19.18 12.98 -17.70
N GLY A 80 -19.23 12.74 -16.39
CA GLY A 80 -18.05 12.53 -15.57
C GLY A 80 -17.28 11.27 -15.98
N LEU A 81 -18.00 10.18 -16.24
CA LEU A 81 -17.42 8.93 -16.72
C LEU A 81 -16.73 9.10 -18.09
N VAL A 82 -17.43 9.68 -19.08
CA VAL A 82 -16.88 9.91 -20.43
C VAL A 82 -15.64 10.81 -20.39
N ASN A 83 -15.65 11.87 -19.56
CA ASN A 83 -14.47 12.70 -19.39
C ASN A 83 -13.27 11.91 -18.84
N ALA A 84 -13.48 11.05 -17.82
CA ALA A 84 -12.40 10.24 -17.27
C ALA A 84 -11.85 9.25 -18.31
N LEU A 85 -12.71 8.65 -19.13
CA LEU A 85 -12.29 7.76 -20.24
C LEU A 85 -11.45 8.51 -21.29
N TRP A 86 -11.82 9.74 -21.65
CA TRP A 86 -11.02 10.57 -22.55
C TRP A 86 -9.64 10.91 -21.97
N PHE A 87 -9.56 11.20 -20.66
CA PHE A 87 -8.27 11.39 -20.00
C PHE A 87 -7.42 10.12 -19.99
N ALA A 88 -8.05 8.96 -19.72
CA ALA A 88 -7.36 7.68 -19.76
C ALA A 88 -6.81 7.37 -21.15
N LEU A 89 -7.64 7.52 -22.18
CA LEU A 89 -7.24 7.31 -23.57
C LEU A 89 -6.13 8.28 -23.99
N GLY A 90 -6.30 9.57 -23.72
CA GLY A 90 -5.30 10.59 -23.99
C GLY A 90 -3.97 10.35 -23.27
N GLY A 91 -4.03 9.92 -22.01
CA GLY A 91 -2.87 9.54 -21.21
C GLY A 91 -2.13 8.33 -21.79
N ILE A 92 -2.86 7.29 -22.21
CA ILE A 92 -2.28 6.11 -22.85
C ILE A 92 -1.62 6.49 -24.18
N VAL A 93 -2.32 7.24 -25.04
CA VAL A 93 -1.78 7.70 -26.32
C VAL A 93 -0.52 8.54 -26.11
N ALA A 94 -0.54 9.48 -25.16
CA ALA A 94 0.62 10.31 -24.82
C ALA A 94 1.80 9.46 -24.31
N ALA A 95 1.55 8.47 -23.45
CA ALA A 95 2.58 7.58 -22.91
C ALA A 95 3.20 6.71 -24.02
N VAL A 96 2.38 6.15 -24.92
CA VAL A 96 2.85 5.36 -26.07
C VAL A 96 3.66 6.23 -27.03
N ALA A 97 3.19 7.44 -27.36
CA ALA A 97 3.93 8.38 -28.19
C ALA A 97 5.27 8.77 -27.56
N THR A 98 5.27 9.06 -26.25
CA THR A 98 6.51 9.36 -25.51
C THR A 98 7.49 8.20 -25.56
N PHE A 99 7.02 6.97 -25.35
CA PHE A 99 7.84 5.76 -25.43
C PHE A 99 8.46 5.61 -26.84
N ALA A 100 7.62 5.73 -27.88
CA ALA A 100 8.06 5.60 -29.27
C ALA A 100 9.08 6.66 -29.69
N ILE A 101 8.98 7.88 -29.15
CA ILE A 101 9.91 8.98 -29.46
C ILE A 101 11.19 8.86 -28.63
N ALA A 102 11.09 8.53 -27.35
CA ALA A 102 12.24 8.49 -26.45
C ALA A 102 13.19 7.32 -26.74
N THR A 103 12.64 6.16 -27.18
CA THR A 103 13.43 4.95 -27.46
C THR A 103 14.54 5.18 -28.50
N PRO A 104 14.29 5.71 -29.73
CA PRO A 104 15.34 5.95 -30.72
C PRO A 104 16.30 7.07 -30.32
N LEU A 105 15.92 7.93 -29.37
CA LEU A 105 16.77 9.00 -28.83
C LEU A 105 17.63 8.54 -27.65
N HIS A 106 17.60 7.26 -27.29
CA HIS A 106 18.36 6.65 -26.19
C HIS A 106 18.03 7.25 -24.81
N PHE A 107 16.84 7.87 -24.64
CA PHE A 107 16.35 8.28 -23.34
C PHE A 107 15.70 7.10 -22.59
N PRO A 108 15.58 7.17 -21.26
CA PRO A 108 14.88 6.15 -20.46
C PRO A 108 13.37 6.20 -20.74
N ALA A 109 12.96 5.63 -21.87
CA ALA A 109 11.61 5.76 -22.44
C ALA A 109 10.51 5.27 -21.49
N SER A 110 10.71 4.14 -20.82
CA SER A 110 9.71 3.52 -19.97
C SER A 110 9.34 4.36 -18.73
N PRO A 111 10.28 4.83 -17.91
CA PRO A 111 9.94 5.66 -16.75
C PRO A 111 9.36 7.01 -17.19
N ILE A 112 9.80 7.59 -18.32
CA ILE A 112 9.23 8.85 -18.82
C ILE A 112 7.79 8.63 -19.30
N ALA A 113 7.50 7.58 -20.06
CA ALA A 113 6.15 7.26 -20.51
C ALA A 113 5.20 7.00 -19.33
N LEU A 114 5.65 6.30 -18.29
CA LEU A 114 4.85 6.07 -17.09
C LEU A 114 4.63 7.35 -16.28
N ALA A 115 5.62 8.24 -16.21
CA ALA A 115 5.45 9.56 -15.61
C ALA A 115 4.41 10.41 -16.34
N VAL A 116 4.40 10.38 -17.68
CA VAL A 116 3.36 11.05 -18.51
C VAL A 116 1.97 10.47 -18.20
N LEU A 117 1.85 9.15 -18.12
CA LEU A 117 0.60 8.49 -17.73
C LEU A 117 0.15 8.92 -16.34
N LEU A 118 1.06 8.97 -15.36
CA LEU A 118 0.76 9.42 -14.00
C LEU A 118 0.25 10.86 -13.97
N VAL A 119 0.86 11.77 -14.73
CA VAL A 119 0.39 13.17 -14.86
C VAL A 119 -1.02 13.23 -15.45
N ALA A 120 -1.31 12.45 -16.47
CA ALA A 120 -2.65 12.38 -17.07
C ALA A 120 -3.70 11.86 -16.06
N VAL A 121 -3.36 10.82 -15.29
CA VAL A 121 -4.21 10.26 -14.23
C VAL A 121 -4.45 11.28 -13.11
N ILE A 122 -3.42 12.04 -12.69
CA ILE A 122 -3.56 13.10 -11.69
C ILE A 122 -4.47 14.23 -12.22
N ALA A 123 -4.30 14.64 -13.47
CA ALA A 123 -5.15 15.67 -14.09
C ALA A 123 -6.62 15.23 -14.15
N ALA A 124 -6.89 13.98 -14.53
CA ALA A 124 -8.22 13.38 -14.50
C ALA A 124 -8.81 13.37 -13.09
N ALA A 125 -8.00 13.01 -12.09
CA ALA A 125 -8.41 12.97 -10.68
C ALA A 125 -8.80 14.36 -10.18
N VAL A 126 -7.95 15.37 -10.38
CA VAL A 126 -8.21 16.75 -9.97
C VAL A 126 -9.51 17.28 -10.58
N ARG A 127 -9.70 17.05 -11.89
CA ARG A 127 -10.94 17.42 -12.57
C ARG A 127 -12.16 16.71 -11.97
N SER A 128 -12.09 15.39 -11.82
CA SER A 128 -13.18 14.57 -11.29
C SER A 128 -13.59 14.98 -9.87
N VAL A 129 -12.62 15.22 -8.98
CA VAL A 129 -12.87 15.65 -7.60
C VAL A 129 -13.52 17.04 -7.56
N ARG A 130 -13.13 17.96 -8.46
CA ARG A 130 -13.71 19.31 -8.56
C ARG A 130 -15.14 19.29 -9.08
N THR A 131 -15.46 18.38 -9.99
CA THR A 131 -16.76 18.31 -10.68
C THR A 131 -17.77 17.38 -10.01
N THR A 132 -17.40 16.69 -8.92
CA THR A 132 -18.28 15.74 -8.19
C THR A 132 -18.38 16.09 -6.70
N PRO A 133 -19.11 17.16 -6.33
CA PRO A 133 -19.17 17.61 -4.93
C PRO A 133 -19.94 16.64 -4.01
N ALA A 134 -20.92 15.90 -4.53
CA ALA A 134 -21.82 15.05 -3.73
C ALA A 134 -21.10 13.96 -2.90
N ARG A 135 -20.09 13.31 -3.47
CA ARG A 135 -19.27 12.28 -2.80
C ARG A 135 -17.80 12.50 -3.12
N ARG A 136 -17.34 13.75 -2.92
CA ARG A 136 -15.95 14.15 -3.13
C ARG A 136 -14.97 13.25 -2.37
N ASP A 137 -15.34 12.76 -1.20
CA ASP A 137 -14.58 11.83 -0.37
C ASP A 137 -14.32 10.51 -1.09
N LEU A 138 -15.34 9.88 -1.66
CA LEU A 138 -15.18 8.61 -2.38
C LEU A 138 -14.42 8.78 -3.69
N VAL A 139 -14.72 9.86 -4.44
CA VAL A 139 -14.01 10.16 -5.68
C VAL A 139 -12.52 10.35 -5.41
N LEU A 140 -12.16 11.14 -4.37
CA LEU A 140 -10.77 11.35 -3.98
C LEU A 140 -10.07 10.04 -3.61
N LEU A 141 -10.68 9.23 -2.72
CA LEU A 141 -10.07 7.97 -2.27
C LEU A 141 -9.91 6.95 -3.40
N ALA A 142 -10.89 6.86 -4.32
CA ALA A 142 -10.78 6.00 -5.50
C ALA A 142 -9.61 6.42 -6.40
N TRP A 143 -9.49 7.72 -6.70
CA TRP A 143 -8.38 8.24 -7.49
C TRP A 143 -7.03 8.11 -6.79
N LEU A 144 -6.96 8.34 -5.46
CA LEU A 144 -5.72 8.13 -4.70
C LEU A 144 -5.26 6.67 -4.76
N THR A 145 -6.19 5.71 -4.74
CA THR A 145 -5.85 4.29 -4.94
C THR A 145 -5.25 4.07 -6.33
N LEU A 146 -5.90 4.53 -7.40
CA LEU A 146 -5.42 4.33 -8.78
C LEU A 146 -4.07 5.04 -9.02
N ILE A 147 -3.94 6.30 -8.59
CA ILE A 147 -2.69 7.07 -8.69
C ILE A 147 -1.58 6.34 -7.93
N GLY A 148 -1.88 5.88 -6.74
CA GLY A 148 -0.95 5.14 -5.91
C GLY A 148 -0.47 3.85 -6.59
N VAL A 149 -1.36 3.06 -7.19
CA VAL A 149 -0.98 1.83 -7.92
C VAL A 149 -0.08 2.15 -9.11
N VAL A 150 -0.38 3.19 -9.89
CA VAL A 150 0.49 3.62 -11.01
C VAL A 150 1.85 4.08 -10.50
N ALA A 151 1.89 4.86 -9.41
CA ALA A 151 3.13 5.28 -8.78
C ALA A 151 3.93 4.08 -8.22
N GLN A 152 3.24 3.08 -7.64
CA GLN A 152 3.88 1.86 -7.14
C GLN A 152 4.49 1.01 -8.27
N ALA A 153 3.89 0.96 -9.45
CA ALA A 153 4.49 0.32 -10.61
C ALA A 153 5.83 0.98 -10.99
N LEU A 154 5.87 2.33 -10.97
CA LEU A 154 7.11 3.09 -11.23
C LEU A 154 8.17 2.82 -10.15
N VAL A 155 7.79 2.92 -8.86
CA VAL A 155 8.72 2.67 -7.75
C VAL A 155 9.21 1.22 -7.77
N GLY A 156 8.33 0.25 -8.08
CA GLY A 156 8.69 -1.15 -8.25
C GLY A 156 9.74 -1.36 -9.36
N GLY A 157 9.59 -0.68 -10.51
CA GLY A 157 10.60 -0.67 -11.56
C GLY A 157 11.93 -0.07 -11.09
N ILE A 158 11.89 1.03 -10.34
CA ILE A 158 13.09 1.65 -9.77
C ILE A 158 13.79 0.69 -8.78
N THR A 159 13.06 -0.13 -8.01
CA THR A 159 13.68 -1.13 -7.13
C THR A 159 14.55 -2.10 -7.91
N VAL A 160 14.08 -2.58 -9.06
CA VAL A 160 14.83 -3.49 -9.93
C VAL A 160 16.05 -2.77 -10.54
N LEU A 161 15.83 -1.62 -11.17
CA LEU A 161 16.90 -0.84 -11.83
C LEU A 161 17.99 -0.33 -10.87
N THR A 162 17.73 -0.30 -9.57
CA THR A 162 18.69 0.09 -8.52
C THR A 162 19.27 -1.11 -7.75
N GLY A 163 19.13 -2.34 -8.27
CA GLY A 163 19.66 -3.55 -7.64
C GLY A 163 19.06 -3.78 -6.24
N LEU A 164 17.77 -3.56 -6.08
CA LEU A 164 17.02 -3.75 -4.82
C LEU A 164 17.54 -2.88 -3.67
N ASN A 165 17.87 -1.61 -3.93
CA ASN A 165 18.29 -0.69 -2.88
C ASN A 165 17.32 -0.75 -1.68
N PRO A 166 17.79 -1.08 -0.45
CA PRO A 166 16.93 -1.37 0.70
C PRO A 166 16.02 -0.19 1.09
N PHE A 167 16.45 1.05 0.89
CA PHE A 167 15.63 2.23 1.18
C PHE A 167 14.49 2.39 0.18
N ILE A 168 14.73 2.12 -1.11
CA ILE A 168 13.72 2.17 -2.16
C ILE A 168 12.71 1.03 -1.97
N VAL A 169 13.18 -0.19 -1.71
CA VAL A 169 12.32 -1.34 -1.38
C VAL A 169 11.49 -1.05 -0.12
N GLY A 170 12.11 -0.47 0.90
CA GLY A 170 11.42 -0.07 2.12
C GLY A 170 10.34 0.99 1.89
N PHE A 171 10.64 2.00 1.06
CA PHE A 171 9.66 3.01 0.64
C PHE A 171 8.52 2.39 -0.17
N HIS A 172 8.84 1.50 -1.12
CA HIS A 172 7.85 0.77 -1.92
C HIS A 172 6.87 -0.03 -1.04
N TYR A 173 7.39 -0.78 -0.07
CA TYR A 173 6.56 -1.52 0.88
C TYR A 173 5.70 -0.60 1.76
N THR A 174 6.30 0.43 2.37
CA THR A 174 5.58 1.34 3.29
C THR A 174 4.48 2.10 2.58
N SER A 175 4.73 2.57 1.36
CA SER A 175 3.71 3.25 0.55
C SER A 175 2.62 2.29 0.06
N SER A 176 2.93 1.01 -0.17
CA SER A 176 1.89 -0.01 -0.42
C SER A 176 0.98 -0.22 0.79
N LEU A 177 1.51 -0.19 2.03
CA LEU A 177 0.68 -0.21 3.25
C LEU A 177 -0.30 0.98 3.30
N LEU A 178 0.12 2.17 2.85
CA LEU A 178 -0.77 3.34 2.78
C LEU A 178 -1.92 3.11 1.79
N LEU A 179 -1.71 2.41 0.68
CA LEU A 179 -2.79 2.06 -0.26
C LEU A 179 -3.82 1.12 0.39
N VAL A 180 -3.39 0.15 1.18
CA VAL A 180 -4.29 -0.69 1.98
C VAL A 180 -5.10 0.19 2.95
N CYS A 181 -4.48 1.18 3.61
CA CYS A 181 -5.17 2.12 4.48
C CYS A 181 -6.19 3.00 3.72
N ILE A 182 -5.84 3.48 2.52
CA ILE A 182 -6.72 4.29 1.66
C ILE A 182 -7.95 3.47 1.24
N THR A 183 -7.75 2.22 0.85
CA THR A 183 -8.87 1.33 0.47
C THR A 183 -9.74 0.95 1.68
N ALA A 184 -9.17 0.79 2.87
CA ALA A 184 -9.93 0.64 4.11
C ALA A 184 -10.76 1.90 4.42
N ALA A 185 -10.16 3.09 4.25
CA ALA A 185 -10.87 4.36 4.40
C ALA A 185 -12.03 4.49 3.39
N PHE A 186 -11.81 4.07 2.15
CA PHE A 186 -12.87 4.03 1.13
C PHE A 186 -14.05 3.17 1.59
N LEU A 187 -13.82 1.97 2.11
CA LEU A 187 -14.86 1.07 2.60
C LEU A 187 -15.65 1.68 3.77
N VAL A 188 -14.97 2.36 4.69
CA VAL A 188 -15.64 3.07 5.81
C VAL A 188 -16.50 4.22 5.26
N ARG A 189 -15.97 5.03 4.36
CA ARG A 189 -16.66 6.17 3.77
C ARG A 189 -17.86 5.74 2.90
N LEU A 190 -17.75 4.61 2.23
CA LEU A 190 -18.85 4.04 1.45
C LEU A 190 -20.09 3.75 2.30
N LYS A 191 -19.90 3.35 3.57
CA LYS A 191 -20.95 3.00 4.53
C LYS A 191 -21.38 4.17 5.40
N THR A 192 -20.85 5.38 5.20
CA THR A 192 -21.16 6.56 6.03
C THR A 192 -21.72 7.68 5.17
N SER A 193 -22.67 8.44 5.73
CA SER A 193 -23.28 9.60 5.09
C SER A 193 -22.21 10.66 4.77
N PRO A 194 -22.33 11.36 3.62
CA PRO A 194 -21.52 12.54 3.33
C PRO A 194 -21.86 13.69 4.28
N GLY A 195 -20.99 14.71 4.33
CA GLY A 195 -21.25 15.95 5.07
C GLY A 195 -20.31 16.19 6.25
N PRO A 196 -20.62 17.21 7.06
CA PRO A 196 -19.82 17.61 8.22
C PRO A 196 -19.71 16.48 9.24
N ARG A 197 -18.64 16.53 10.03
CA ARG A 197 -18.37 15.52 11.06
C ARG A 197 -18.04 16.19 12.38
N GLU A 198 -18.63 15.68 13.44
CA GLU A 198 -18.32 16.07 14.81
C GLU A 198 -17.46 15.03 15.51
N ARG A 199 -16.85 15.40 16.61
CA ARG A 199 -16.05 14.50 17.43
C ARG A 199 -16.95 13.52 18.16
N ALA A 200 -16.66 12.23 18.06
CA ALA A 200 -17.40 11.16 18.69
C ALA A 200 -16.74 10.62 19.98
N VAL A 201 -15.58 11.18 20.35
CA VAL A 201 -14.77 10.73 21.49
C VAL A 201 -14.17 11.91 22.26
N PRO A 202 -13.79 11.77 23.54
CA PRO A 202 -13.08 12.79 24.29
C PRO A 202 -11.77 13.24 23.62
N VAL A 203 -11.32 14.48 23.88
CA VAL A 203 -10.08 15.04 23.30
C VAL A 203 -8.87 14.18 23.60
N TRP A 204 -8.70 13.81 24.88
CA TRP A 204 -7.58 12.99 25.32
C TRP A 204 -7.53 11.64 24.60
N PHE A 205 -8.70 11.00 24.37
CA PHE A 205 -8.78 9.72 23.66
C PHE A 205 -8.33 9.85 22.21
N ALA A 206 -8.73 10.93 21.53
CA ALA A 206 -8.28 11.23 20.17
C ALA A 206 -6.76 11.49 20.15
N ALA A 207 -6.23 12.25 21.12
CA ALA A 207 -4.78 12.50 21.23
C ALA A 207 -3.99 11.20 21.42
N VAL A 208 -4.39 10.34 22.37
CA VAL A 208 -3.74 9.04 22.58
C VAL A 208 -3.86 8.16 21.33
N THR A 209 -5.00 8.19 20.62
CA THR A 209 -5.12 7.45 19.34
C THR A 209 -4.09 7.94 18.33
N HIS A 210 -3.84 9.23 18.21
CA HIS A 210 -2.81 9.74 17.28
C HIS A 210 -1.38 9.39 17.73
N VAL A 211 -1.09 9.39 19.05
CA VAL A 211 0.18 8.88 19.60
C VAL A 211 0.36 7.39 19.26
N THR A 212 -0.72 6.60 19.36
CA THR A 212 -0.72 5.21 18.92
C THR A 212 -0.39 5.06 17.43
N GLY A 213 -0.87 5.97 16.59
CA GLY A 213 -0.52 6.02 15.17
C GLY A 213 0.96 6.30 14.93
N LEU A 214 1.54 7.19 15.72
CA LEU A 214 2.99 7.43 15.66
C LEU A 214 3.77 6.17 16.08
N ALA A 215 3.37 5.51 17.16
CA ALA A 215 3.99 4.25 17.59
C ALA A 215 3.88 3.17 16.51
N LEU A 216 2.73 3.04 15.84
CA LEU A 216 2.54 2.12 14.71
C LEU A 216 3.48 2.46 13.54
N ALA A 217 3.58 3.73 13.15
CA ALA A 217 4.45 4.17 12.07
C ALA A 217 5.93 3.89 12.39
N VAL A 218 6.37 4.20 13.61
CA VAL A 218 7.74 3.92 14.08
C VAL A 218 8.02 2.41 14.07
N THR A 219 7.07 1.59 14.56
CA THR A 219 7.18 0.13 14.52
C THR A 219 7.35 -0.38 13.08
N ILE A 220 6.54 0.11 12.14
CA ILE A 220 6.64 -0.29 10.73
C ILE A 220 8.01 0.12 10.14
N VAL A 221 8.47 1.35 10.37
CA VAL A 221 9.75 1.84 9.85
C VAL A 221 10.91 0.98 10.35
N PHE A 222 10.97 0.70 11.65
CA PHE A 222 12.03 -0.18 12.17
C PHE A 222 11.89 -1.62 11.68
N GLY A 223 10.69 -2.14 11.48
CA GLY A 223 10.48 -3.44 10.86
C GLY A 223 11.00 -3.51 9.43
N VAL A 224 10.78 -2.46 8.64
CA VAL A 224 11.31 -2.33 7.28
C VAL A 224 12.84 -2.30 7.27
N LEU A 225 13.47 -1.52 8.16
CA LEU A 225 14.92 -1.46 8.30
C LEU A 225 15.50 -2.82 8.74
N THR A 226 14.86 -3.49 9.69
CA THR A 226 15.24 -4.84 10.14
C THR A 226 15.22 -5.83 8.98
N THR A 227 14.15 -5.82 8.19
CA THR A 227 14.02 -6.71 7.03
C THR A 227 15.08 -6.37 5.96
N GLY A 228 15.37 -5.08 5.74
CA GLY A 228 16.40 -4.61 4.80
C GLY A 228 17.82 -5.08 5.14
N SER A 229 18.10 -5.28 6.43
CA SER A 229 19.42 -5.72 6.94
C SER A 229 19.48 -7.23 7.22
N GLY A 230 18.34 -7.94 7.15
CA GLY A 230 18.21 -9.36 7.48
C GLY A 230 18.55 -10.32 6.31
N PRO A 231 18.31 -11.64 6.52
CA PRO A 231 18.65 -12.65 5.53
C PRO A 231 17.83 -12.59 4.23
N HIS A 232 16.68 -11.94 4.27
CA HIS A 232 15.76 -11.83 3.13
C HIS A 232 15.91 -10.47 2.43
N SER A 233 17.05 -10.24 1.78
CA SER A 233 17.34 -8.99 1.03
C SER A 233 16.63 -8.89 -0.32
N GLY A 234 16.08 -9.99 -0.82
CA GLY A 234 15.34 -10.06 -2.08
C GLY A 234 16.10 -10.76 -3.21
N ASP A 235 17.41 -10.87 -3.09
CA ASP A 235 18.26 -11.62 -4.00
C ASP A 235 19.57 -12.02 -3.30
N ALA A 236 20.25 -13.09 -3.79
CA ALA A 236 21.48 -13.60 -3.20
C ALA A 236 22.65 -12.61 -3.35
N ASP A 237 22.68 -11.87 -4.46
CA ASP A 237 23.77 -10.96 -4.82
C ASP A 237 23.60 -9.55 -4.25
N VAL A 238 22.49 -9.28 -3.55
CA VAL A 238 22.25 -7.95 -2.94
C VAL A 238 23.16 -7.72 -1.76
N LEU A 239 24.02 -6.71 -1.87
CA LEU A 239 24.89 -6.27 -0.77
C LEU A 239 24.04 -5.69 0.37
N ARG A 240 24.20 -6.27 1.56
CA ARG A 240 23.56 -5.81 2.80
C ARG A 240 24.41 -4.72 3.41
N HIS A 241 23.99 -3.47 3.31
CA HIS A 241 24.73 -2.36 3.87
C HIS A 241 24.14 -1.91 5.22
N GLY A 242 24.97 -1.88 6.20
CA GLY A 242 25.01 -0.86 7.24
C GLY A 242 24.49 -1.20 8.61
N PHE A 243 23.39 -1.87 8.84
CA PHE A 243 22.87 -2.04 10.20
C PHE A 243 22.96 -3.49 10.69
N ASP A 244 23.29 -3.67 11.96
CA ASP A 244 23.20 -4.96 12.63
C ASP A 244 21.73 -5.38 12.75
N ALA A 245 21.38 -6.48 12.10
CA ALA A 245 20.01 -7.00 12.05
C ALA A 245 19.50 -7.39 13.45
N THR A 246 20.39 -7.83 14.36
CA THR A 246 20.04 -8.21 15.74
C THR A 246 19.67 -6.96 16.55
N VAL A 247 20.48 -5.90 16.43
CA VAL A 247 20.18 -4.61 17.07
C VAL A 247 18.88 -4.05 16.55
N LEU A 248 18.67 -4.05 15.23
CA LEU A 248 17.42 -3.56 14.63
C LEU A 248 16.20 -4.38 15.03
N ALA A 249 16.31 -5.69 15.20
CA ALA A 249 15.22 -6.52 15.70
C ALA A 249 14.80 -6.12 17.12
N HIS A 250 15.75 -5.81 18.00
CA HIS A 250 15.45 -5.28 19.33
C HIS A 250 14.83 -3.88 19.26
N VAL A 251 15.40 -2.98 18.44
CA VAL A 251 14.88 -1.62 18.23
C VAL A 251 13.46 -1.66 17.64
N HIS A 252 13.16 -2.61 16.77
CA HIS A 252 11.81 -2.82 16.23
C HIS A 252 10.81 -3.32 17.28
N SER A 253 11.21 -4.21 18.18
CA SER A 253 10.30 -4.80 19.16
C SER A 253 9.82 -3.80 20.22
N TRP A 254 10.65 -2.85 20.65
CA TRP A 254 10.29 -1.86 21.66
C TRP A 254 9.09 -0.98 21.30
N PRO A 255 9.06 -0.28 20.15
CA PRO A 255 7.87 0.47 19.73
C PRO A 255 6.67 -0.46 19.50
N GLY A 256 6.88 -1.73 19.14
CA GLY A 256 5.83 -2.73 19.04
C GLY A 256 5.17 -3.03 20.39
N TYR A 257 5.94 -3.14 21.47
CA TYR A 257 5.37 -3.30 22.83
C TYR A 257 4.65 -2.05 23.32
N ILE A 258 5.21 -0.87 23.04
CA ILE A 258 4.52 0.41 23.33
C ILE A 258 3.21 0.50 22.56
N LEU A 259 3.21 0.14 21.28
CA LEU A 259 2.00 0.08 20.44
C LEU A 259 0.96 -0.86 21.06
N ALA A 260 1.35 -2.08 21.46
CA ALA A 260 0.45 -3.06 22.07
C ALA A 260 -0.17 -2.51 23.36
N ALA A 261 0.63 -1.88 24.23
CA ALA A 261 0.15 -1.27 25.47
C ALA A 261 -0.84 -0.13 25.21
N LEU A 262 -0.54 0.76 24.25
CA LEU A 262 -1.42 1.87 23.89
C LEU A 262 -2.73 1.38 23.29
N VAL A 263 -2.70 0.38 22.39
CA VAL A 263 -3.90 -0.21 21.80
C VAL A 263 -4.75 -0.89 22.86
N LEU A 264 -4.15 -1.62 23.80
CA LEU A 264 -4.86 -2.23 24.92
C LEU A 264 -5.52 -1.16 25.80
N PHE A 265 -4.77 -0.12 26.18
CA PHE A 265 -5.30 1.00 26.97
C PHE A 265 -6.51 1.68 26.27
N LEU A 266 -6.38 1.99 24.96
CA LEU A 266 -7.49 2.55 24.19
C LEU A 266 -8.69 1.61 24.12
N THR A 267 -8.45 0.30 24.01
CA THR A 267 -9.51 -0.70 23.95
C THR A 267 -10.29 -0.73 25.26
N VAL A 268 -9.61 -0.88 26.40
CA VAL A 268 -10.23 -0.87 27.73
C VAL A 268 -11.02 0.43 27.93
N SER A 269 -10.38 1.58 27.66
CA SER A 269 -11.02 2.89 27.79
C SER A 269 -12.29 3.01 26.92
N ALA A 270 -12.23 2.54 25.67
CA ALA A 270 -13.36 2.59 24.74
C ALA A 270 -14.53 1.70 25.17
N TRP A 271 -14.26 0.56 25.82
CA TRP A 271 -15.30 -0.31 26.35
C TRP A 271 -15.92 0.27 27.62
N VAL A 272 -15.11 0.75 28.57
CA VAL A 272 -15.58 1.39 29.82
C VAL A 272 -16.44 2.62 29.50
N LEU A 273 -15.99 3.48 28.61
CA LEU A 273 -16.68 4.71 28.22
C LEU A 273 -17.74 4.51 27.12
N ARG A 274 -17.92 3.27 26.65
CA ARG A 274 -18.86 2.90 25.58
C ARG A 274 -18.69 3.72 24.29
N LEU A 275 -17.44 4.05 23.94
CA LEU A 275 -17.11 4.85 22.75
C LEU A 275 -17.36 4.09 21.45
N GLU A 276 -17.63 4.83 20.38
CA GLU A 276 -17.96 4.29 19.06
C GLU A 276 -16.86 3.37 18.46
N PRO A 277 -15.55 3.66 18.56
CA PRO A 277 -14.50 2.83 17.95
C PRO A 277 -14.24 1.49 18.68
N ARG A 278 -14.90 1.17 19.81
CA ARG A 278 -14.59 0.01 20.67
C ARG A 278 -14.48 -1.34 19.96
N ARG A 279 -15.38 -1.60 18.98
CA ARG A 279 -15.36 -2.88 18.23
C ARG A 279 -14.14 -2.99 17.32
N TRP A 280 -13.73 -1.89 16.70
CA TRP A 280 -12.56 -1.85 15.84
C TRP A 280 -11.25 -1.85 16.62
N LEU A 281 -11.25 -1.29 17.83
CA LEU A 281 -10.13 -1.45 18.77
C LEU A 281 -9.94 -2.89 19.19
N LEU A 282 -11.03 -3.65 19.40
CA LEU A 282 -10.91 -5.09 19.65
C LEU A 282 -10.28 -5.82 18.46
N VAL A 283 -10.70 -5.52 17.24
CA VAL A 283 -10.07 -6.07 16.02
C VAL A 283 -8.59 -5.71 15.96
N LEU A 284 -8.25 -4.46 16.29
CA LEU A 284 -6.84 -4.00 16.29
C LEU A 284 -6.01 -4.69 17.38
N VAL A 285 -6.54 -4.86 18.60
CA VAL A 285 -5.86 -5.61 19.67
C VAL A 285 -5.58 -7.04 19.22
N LEU A 286 -6.56 -7.72 18.66
CA LEU A 286 -6.37 -9.10 18.16
C LEU A 286 -5.33 -9.16 17.07
N ALA A 287 -5.37 -8.21 16.11
CA ALA A 287 -4.37 -8.12 15.04
C ALA A 287 -2.95 -7.90 15.61
N ILE A 288 -2.79 -6.99 16.59
CA ILE A 288 -1.48 -6.72 17.23
C ILE A 288 -1.00 -7.90 18.05
N LEU A 289 -1.88 -8.61 18.78
CA LEU A 289 -1.49 -9.80 19.54
C LEU A 289 -1.00 -10.92 18.59
N VAL A 290 -1.70 -11.16 17.50
CA VAL A 290 -1.28 -12.13 16.48
C VAL A 290 0.04 -11.68 15.85
N GLN A 291 0.19 -10.39 15.54
CA GLN A 291 1.40 -9.81 14.98
C GLN A 291 2.61 -9.99 15.89
N VAL A 292 2.45 -9.73 17.20
CA VAL A 292 3.50 -9.94 18.21
C VAL A 292 3.82 -11.44 18.33
N GLY A 293 2.81 -12.30 18.36
CA GLY A 293 3.00 -13.75 18.43
C GLY A 293 3.80 -14.29 17.24
N VAL A 294 3.42 -13.91 16.01
CA VAL A 294 4.14 -14.28 14.79
C VAL A 294 5.55 -13.68 14.78
N GLY A 295 5.71 -12.42 15.22
CA GLY A 295 7.02 -11.76 15.33
C GLY A 295 7.99 -12.48 16.27
N ILE A 296 7.52 -12.91 17.43
CA ILE A 296 8.32 -13.71 18.39
C ILE A 296 8.65 -15.08 17.79
N TRP A 297 7.67 -15.72 17.17
CA TRP A 297 7.85 -17.04 16.57
C TRP A 297 8.88 -17.01 15.45
N GLN A 298 8.74 -16.10 14.47
CA GLN A 298 9.73 -15.99 13.39
C GLN A 298 11.15 -15.69 13.89
N ALA A 299 11.28 -14.86 14.93
CA ALA A 299 12.59 -14.54 15.52
C ALA A 299 13.27 -15.75 16.17
N ARG A 300 12.49 -16.67 16.78
CA ARG A 300 13.00 -17.89 17.40
C ARG A 300 13.35 -18.98 16.41
N GLU A 301 12.65 -19.05 15.26
CA GLU A 301 12.86 -20.06 14.22
C GLU A 301 13.87 -19.64 13.15
N GLY A 302 14.63 -18.55 13.34
CA GLY A 302 15.62 -18.09 12.38
C GLY A 302 15.01 -17.42 11.14
N LEU A 303 13.86 -16.79 11.28
CA LEU A 303 13.16 -16.01 10.25
C LEU A 303 12.67 -16.85 9.04
N PRO A 304 11.86 -17.92 9.22
CA PRO A 304 11.32 -18.66 8.09
C PRO A 304 10.54 -17.77 7.13
N PRO A 305 10.70 -17.88 5.81
CA PRO A 305 10.06 -17.01 4.82
C PRO A 305 8.54 -16.89 4.99
N LEU A 306 7.86 -18.00 5.28
CA LEU A 306 6.40 -18.01 5.46
C LEU A 306 5.95 -17.16 6.65
N LEU A 307 6.66 -17.23 7.78
CA LEU A 307 6.34 -16.43 8.97
C LEU A 307 6.61 -14.95 8.73
N VAL A 308 7.74 -14.63 8.08
CA VAL A 308 8.08 -13.24 7.71
C VAL A 308 7.03 -12.66 6.75
N GLY A 309 6.63 -13.40 5.72
CA GLY A 309 5.57 -12.99 4.78
C GLY A 309 4.22 -12.79 5.47
N THR A 310 3.86 -13.70 6.38
CA THR A 310 2.64 -13.57 7.21
C THR A 310 2.70 -12.31 8.07
N HIS A 311 3.83 -12.04 8.72
CA HIS A 311 4.05 -10.84 9.52
C HIS A 311 3.91 -9.55 8.69
N MET A 312 4.42 -9.54 7.45
CA MET A 312 4.27 -8.42 6.53
C MET A 312 2.81 -8.15 6.15
N VAL A 313 2.03 -9.20 5.85
CA VAL A 313 0.59 -9.06 5.53
C VAL A 313 -0.20 -8.61 6.75
N LEU A 314 0.07 -9.18 7.93
CA LEU A 314 -0.58 -8.77 9.18
C LEU A 314 -0.29 -7.31 9.54
N ALA A 315 0.91 -6.78 9.23
CA ALA A 315 1.22 -5.37 9.41
C ALA A 315 0.30 -4.48 8.57
N SER A 316 -0.01 -4.86 7.32
CA SER A 316 -0.94 -4.14 6.46
C SER A 316 -2.37 -4.14 7.02
N LEU A 317 -2.83 -5.27 7.52
CA LEU A 317 -4.16 -5.42 8.12
C LEU A 317 -4.27 -4.65 9.45
N SER A 318 -3.20 -4.61 10.25
CA SER A 318 -3.13 -3.80 11.48
C SER A 318 -3.20 -2.31 11.17
N ALA A 319 -2.48 -1.84 10.15
CA ALA A 319 -2.54 -0.45 9.69
C ALA A 319 -3.94 -0.08 9.15
N ALA A 320 -4.58 -0.99 8.42
CA ALA A 320 -5.95 -0.82 7.95
C ALA A 320 -6.96 -0.75 9.11
N ALA A 321 -6.86 -1.65 10.09
CA ALA A 321 -7.73 -1.64 11.28
C ALA A 321 -7.54 -0.35 12.08
N TYR A 322 -6.29 0.11 12.27
CA TYR A 322 -5.99 1.39 12.89
C TYR A 322 -6.63 2.56 12.12
N THR A 323 -6.55 2.55 10.79
CA THR A 323 -7.20 3.56 9.94
C THR A 323 -8.72 3.64 10.20
N VAL A 324 -9.38 2.50 10.35
CA VAL A 324 -10.80 2.47 10.69
C VAL A 324 -11.06 3.06 12.08
N VAL A 325 -10.21 2.78 13.08
CA VAL A 325 -10.29 3.39 14.42
C VAL A 325 -10.21 4.92 14.32
N VAL A 326 -9.23 5.45 13.60
CA VAL A 326 -9.06 6.91 13.40
C VAL A 326 -10.29 7.54 12.75
N LEU A 327 -10.85 6.91 11.73
CA LEU A 327 -12.04 7.44 11.04
C LEU A 327 -13.27 7.44 11.92
N ARG A 328 -13.34 6.58 12.94
CA ARG A 328 -14.43 6.51 13.92
C ARG A 328 -14.24 7.40 15.16
N LEU A 329 -13.17 8.21 15.22
CA LEU A 329 -13.05 9.30 16.19
C LEU A 329 -14.03 10.44 15.90
N LYS A 330 -14.60 10.44 14.69
CA LYS A 330 -15.62 11.41 14.25
C LYS A 330 -16.80 10.67 13.65
N ARG A 331 -18.01 11.19 13.90
CA ARG A 331 -19.28 10.73 13.32
C ARG A 331 -19.92 11.81 12.45
N PRO A 332 -20.78 11.43 11.48
CA PRO A 332 -21.57 12.42 10.77
C PRO A 332 -22.42 13.25 11.75
N VAL A 333 -22.56 14.55 11.49
CA VAL A 333 -23.51 15.39 12.22
C VAL A 333 -24.92 14.94 11.83
N PRO A 334 -25.83 14.69 12.79
CA PRO A 334 -27.22 14.44 12.46
C PRO A 334 -27.75 15.60 11.61
N VAL A 335 -28.37 15.27 10.49
CA VAL A 335 -29.18 16.26 9.76
C VAL A 335 -30.47 16.31 10.54
N ASP A 336 -30.78 17.49 11.18
CA ASP A 336 -32.05 17.70 11.86
C ASP A 336 -33.16 17.35 10.87
N ALA A 337 -34.01 16.39 11.27
CA ALA A 337 -35.11 15.86 10.47
C ALA A 337 -36.25 16.87 10.37
#